data_0cb9aba4c971427c95c4204761cef628
#
_entry.id   0cb9aba4c971427c95c4204761cef628
#
_cell.length_a   1.000
_cell.length_b   1.000
_cell.length_c   1.000
_cell.angle_alpha   90.00
_cell.angle_beta   90.00
_cell.angle_gamma   90.00
#
_symmetry.space_group_name_H-M   'P 1'
#
loop_
_entity.id
_entity.type
_entity.pdbx_description
1 polymer ?
#
loop_
_entity_poly.entity_id
_entity_poly.type
_entity_poly.pdbx_seq_one_letter_code
_entity_poly.pdbx_strand_id
1 'polypeptide(L)'
;QKTWLRIGGALLASLLALLLIVFVQPWTDSLTGLLAMSLPVLALAAWIAAGSERIAYAGIQIGFTFALAFLSWFAPLTNLTELRDRVLGILLGVLVSSIVHLYLWPDSEAPQLKTRLAALYRRLADCLAAPKEAVPLAPLLVAFTDSEALLHRVRAEPLGTYAHPWPQAKGWPMRATLAQAEEIARLSEGYRLNAAPGDPTLARCAEQLRRYAERIEQEATAPGEQLSVDLRNPFGPALAAALAALPDWGQTPIATEQQAKTS
;
A
#
# COMPACT_ATOMS: atom_id res chain seq x y z
N GLN A 1 3.68 -10.98 2.48
CA GLN A 1 2.45 -11.10 3.30
C GLN A 1 1.30 -11.72 2.49
N LYS A 2 1.01 -11.25 1.26
CA LYS A 2 -0.06 -11.77 0.38
C LYS A 2 0.11 -13.27 0.08
N THR A 3 1.36 -13.74 -0.11
CA THR A 3 1.68 -15.15 -0.39
C THR A 3 1.30 -16.09 0.77
N TRP A 4 1.62 -15.70 2.00
CA TRP A 4 1.25 -16.47 3.20
C TRP A 4 -0.24 -16.52 3.42
N LEU A 5 -0.96 -15.43 3.12
CA LEU A 5 -2.43 -15.39 3.17
C LEU A 5 -3.07 -16.29 2.11
N ARG A 6 -2.46 -16.39 0.91
CA ARG A 6 -2.88 -17.34 -0.13
C ARG A 6 -2.76 -18.79 0.32
N ILE A 7 -1.58 -19.16 0.79
CA ILE A 7 -1.31 -20.53 1.26
C ILE A 7 -2.20 -20.85 2.46
N GLY A 8 -2.25 -19.98 3.47
CA GLY A 8 -3.08 -20.15 4.66
C GLY A 8 -4.58 -20.22 4.34
N GLY A 9 -5.07 -19.37 3.45
CA GLY A 9 -6.46 -19.37 2.98
C GLY A 9 -6.82 -20.67 2.23
N ALA A 10 -5.94 -21.13 1.34
CA ALA A 10 -6.15 -22.36 0.60
C ALA A 10 -6.11 -23.60 1.51
N LEU A 11 -5.18 -23.66 2.46
CA LEU A 11 -5.11 -24.75 3.45
C LEU A 11 -6.35 -24.79 4.33
N LEU A 12 -6.79 -23.63 4.85
CA LEU A 12 -8.00 -23.54 5.67
C LEU A 12 -9.24 -23.99 4.89
N ALA A 13 -9.39 -23.50 3.66
CA ALA A 13 -10.51 -23.89 2.79
C ALA A 13 -10.51 -25.37 2.46
N SER A 14 -9.35 -25.95 2.15
CA SER A 14 -9.19 -27.37 1.87
C SER A 14 -9.53 -28.23 3.11
N LEU A 15 -9.11 -27.79 4.29
CA LEU A 15 -9.45 -28.45 5.55
C LEU A 15 -10.95 -28.40 5.83
N LEU A 16 -11.58 -27.22 5.65
CA LEU A 16 -13.03 -27.08 5.83
C LEU A 16 -13.81 -27.93 4.84
N ALA A 17 -13.41 -27.95 3.57
CA ALA A 17 -14.02 -28.80 2.55
C ALA A 17 -13.88 -30.28 2.92
N LEU A 18 -12.68 -30.72 3.34
CA LEU A 18 -12.43 -32.09 3.76
C LEU A 18 -13.31 -32.49 4.96
N LEU A 19 -13.40 -31.65 5.99
CA LEU A 19 -14.23 -31.92 7.17
C LEU A 19 -15.71 -32.05 6.79
N LEU A 20 -16.22 -31.14 5.96
CA LEU A 20 -17.61 -31.21 5.51
C LEU A 20 -17.89 -32.45 4.66
N ILE A 21 -16.99 -32.84 3.76
CA ILE A 21 -17.14 -34.02 2.91
C ILE A 21 -17.09 -35.30 3.73
N VAL A 22 -16.17 -35.40 4.70
CA VAL A 22 -16.00 -36.65 5.47
C VAL A 22 -17.08 -36.82 6.54
N PHE A 23 -17.42 -35.74 7.27
CA PHE A 23 -18.26 -35.84 8.46
C PHE A 23 -19.73 -35.46 8.24
N VAL A 24 -20.04 -34.60 7.29
CA VAL A 24 -21.38 -34.03 7.13
C VAL A 24 -22.07 -34.51 5.85
N GLN A 25 -21.32 -34.54 4.74
CA GLN A 25 -21.88 -34.97 3.44
C GLN A 25 -22.50 -36.38 3.43
N PRO A 26 -21.95 -37.40 4.14
CA PRO A 26 -22.58 -38.74 4.16
C PRO A 26 -23.98 -38.76 4.76
N TRP A 27 -24.38 -37.72 5.48
CA TRP A 27 -25.69 -37.61 6.13
C TRP A 27 -26.68 -36.76 5.32
N THR A 28 -26.28 -36.24 4.14
CA THR A 28 -27.06 -35.30 3.36
C THR A 28 -26.98 -35.61 1.86
N ASP A 29 -28.10 -36.08 1.32
CA ASP A 29 -28.23 -36.41 -0.10
C ASP A 29 -29.15 -35.42 -0.86
N SER A 30 -29.33 -34.21 -0.33
CA SER A 30 -30.22 -33.23 -0.91
C SER A 30 -29.48 -31.93 -1.30
N LEU A 31 -30.02 -31.26 -2.33
CA LEU A 31 -29.53 -29.93 -2.74
C LEU A 31 -29.61 -28.91 -1.59
N THR A 32 -30.69 -29.01 -0.78
CA THR A 32 -30.84 -28.13 0.41
C THR A 32 -29.74 -28.38 1.42
N GLY A 33 -29.35 -29.64 1.64
CA GLY A 33 -28.22 -29.99 2.51
C GLY A 33 -26.89 -29.45 1.97
N LEU A 34 -26.62 -29.58 0.66
CA LEU A 34 -25.43 -29.01 0.02
C LEU A 34 -25.36 -27.47 0.21
N LEU A 35 -26.48 -26.78 0.01
CA LEU A 35 -26.55 -25.34 0.23
C LEU A 35 -26.37 -24.95 1.71
N ALA A 36 -27.03 -25.71 2.62
CA ALA A 36 -26.90 -25.44 4.06
C ALA A 36 -25.46 -25.62 4.56
N MET A 37 -24.65 -26.50 3.95
CA MET A 37 -23.24 -26.67 4.28
C MET A 37 -22.34 -25.60 3.64
N SER A 38 -22.61 -25.26 2.38
CA SER A 38 -21.74 -24.37 1.62
C SER A 38 -21.94 -22.88 2.00
N LEU A 39 -23.20 -22.47 2.24
CA LEU A 39 -23.52 -21.07 2.54
C LEU A 39 -22.80 -20.50 3.77
N PRO A 40 -22.70 -21.18 4.92
CA PRO A 40 -21.98 -20.65 6.08
C PRO A 40 -20.48 -20.40 5.79
N VAL A 41 -19.84 -21.31 5.06
CA VAL A 41 -18.42 -21.19 4.71
C VAL A 41 -18.20 -20.05 3.73
N LEU A 42 -19.05 -19.94 2.70
CA LEU A 42 -18.99 -18.85 1.73
C LEU A 42 -19.32 -17.49 2.38
N ALA A 43 -20.30 -17.47 3.30
CA ALA A 43 -20.63 -16.26 4.06
C ALA A 43 -19.45 -15.80 4.95
N LEU A 44 -18.78 -16.75 5.62
CA LEU A 44 -17.56 -16.47 6.39
C LEU A 44 -16.44 -15.95 5.48
N ALA A 45 -16.22 -16.57 4.35
CA ALA A 45 -15.23 -16.15 3.36
C ALA A 45 -15.53 -14.74 2.83
N ALA A 46 -16.79 -14.44 2.52
CA ALA A 46 -17.25 -13.13 2.08
C ALA A 46 -17.08 -12.06 3.18
N TRP A 47 -17.40 -12.42 4.43
CA TRP A 47 -17.20 -11.52 5.58
C TRP A 47 -15.74 -11.17 5.79
N ILE A 48 -14.82 -12.15 5.71
CA ILE A 48 -13.38 -11.92 5.78
C ILE A 48 -12.91 -11.06 4.59
N ALA A 49 -13.44 -11.33 3.38
CA ALA A 49 -13.09 -10.56 2.17
C ALA A 49 -13.58 -9.10 2.22
N ALA A 50 -14.69 -8.84 2.90
CA ALA A 50 -15.20 -7.49 3.13
C ALA A 50 -14.47 -6.73 4.26
N GLY A 51 -13.56 -7.40 4.98
CA GLY A 51 -12.79 -6.83 6.07
C GLY A 51 -11.65 -5.91 5.61
N SER A 52 -10.61 -5.79 6.44
CA SER A 52 -9.46 -4.95 6.11
C SER A 52 -8.68 -5.47 4.90
N GLU A 53 -8.09 -4.57 4.09
CA GLU A 53 -7.27 -4.94 2.91
C GLU A 53 -6.19 -5.99 3.22
N ARG A 54 -5.73 -6.06 4.46
CA ARG A 54 -4.70 -7.02 4.90
C ARG A 54 -5.19 -8.47 4.84
N ILE A 55 -6.45 -8.71 5.21
CA ILE A 55 -7.02 -10.07 5.32
C ILE A 55 -8.03 -10.38 4.21
N ALA A 56 -8.54 -9.37 3.51
CA ALA A 56 -9.52 -9.51 2.43
C ALA A 56 -9.10 -10.57 1.41
N TYR A 57 -7.81 -10.60 1.06
CA TYR A 57 -7.27 -11.56 0.12
C TYR A 57 -7.36 -13.02 0.61
N ALA A 58 -7.23 -13.26 1.92
CA ALA A 58 -7.42 -14.59 2.49
C ALA A 58 -8.88 -15.04 2.37
N GLY A 59 -9.84 -14.13 2.58
CA GLY A 59 -11.27 -14.40 2.40
C GLY A 59 -11.61 -14.83 0.97
N ILE A 60 -11.12 -14.09 -0.02
CA ILE A 60 -11.27 -14.43 -1.45
C ILE A 60 -10.69 -15.82 -1.73
N GLN A 61 -9.49 -16.11 -1.21
CA GLN A 61 -8.83 -17.39 -1.41
C GLN A 61 -9.59 -18.54 -0.75
N ILE A 62 -10.13 -18.34 0.47
CA ILE A 62 -10.97 -19.33 1.14
C ILE A 62 -12.22 -19.64 0.30
N GLY A 63 -12.95 -18.61 -0.12
CA GLY A 63 -14.17 -18.80 -0.92
C GLY A 63 -13.92 -19.52 -2.23
N PHE A 64 -12.90 -19.10 -2.97
CA PHE A 64 -12.54 -19.69 -4.26
C PHE A 64 -12.08 -21.15 -4.13
N THR A 65 -11.16 -21.43 -3.21
CA THR A 65 -10.63 -22.78 -2.99
C THR A 65 -11.71 -23.72 -2.47
N PHE A 66 -12.55 -23.25 -1.54
CA PHE A 66 -13.67 -24.03 -1.03
C PHE A 66 -14.68 -24.36 -2.14
N ALA A 67 -15.07 -23.38 -2.96
CA ALA A 67 -15.99 -23.59 -4.06
C ALA A 67 -15.44 -24.61 -5.07
N LEU A 68 -14.16 -24.52 -5.44
CA LEU A 68 -13.53 -25.52 -6.32
C LEU A 68 -13.42 -26.90 -5.69
N ALA A 69 -13.17 -27.02 -4.39
CA ALA A 69 -13.04 -28.31 -3.72
C ALA A 69 -14.40 -28.97 -3.46
N PHE A 70 -15.40 -28.16 -3.05
CA PHE A 70 -16.68 -28.69 -2.56
C PHE A 70 -17.81 -28.66 -3.59
N LEU A 71 -17.90 -27.60 -4.44
CA LEU A 71 -19.02 -27.42 -5.38
C LEU A 71 -18.74 -27.87 -6.80
N SER A 72 -17.58 -28.48 -7.07
CA SER A 72 -17.23 -28.91 -8.45
C SER A 72 -18.15 -30.00 -9.04
N TRP A 73 -18.85 -30.71 -8.20
CA TRP A 73 -19.82 -31.74 -8.61
C TRP A 73 -21.11 -31.59 -7.80
N PHE A 74 -22.24 -31.74 -8.48
CA PHE A 74 -23.57 -31.75 -7.82
C PHE A 74 -23.94 -33.14 -7.26
N ALA A 75 -22.97 -34.06 -7.16
CA ALA A 75 -23.15 -35.41 -6.61
C ALA A 75 -22.20 -35.59 -5.40
N PRO A 76 -22.59 -36.46 -4.42
CA PRO A 76 -21.74 -36.76 -3.28
C PRO A 76 -20.41 -37.38 -3.76
N LEU A 77 -19.30 -36.86 -3.24
CA LEU A 77 -17.97 -37.41 -3.48
C LEU A 77 -17.86 -38.77 -2.75
N THR A 78 -17.97 -39.84 -3.48
CA THR A 78 -17.86 -41.20 -2.93
C THR A 78 -16.42 -41.73 -2.87
N ASN A 79 -15.48 -40.99 -3.51
CA ASN A 79 -14.09 -41.44 -3.61
C ASN A 79 -13.13 -40.44 -2.97
N LEU A 80 -12.56 -40.81 -1.83
CA LEU A 80 -11.57 -40.01 -1.09
C LEU A 80 -10.26 -39.76 -1.89
N THR A 81 -9.92 -40.64 -2.82
CA THR A 81 -8.74 -40.47 -3.69
C THR A 81 -8.94 -39.30 -4.63
N GLU A 82 -10.11 -39.14 -5.20
CA GLU A 82 -10.44 -38.03 -6.09
C GLU A 82 -10.42 -36.69 -5.32
N LEU A 83 -10.93 -36.66 -4.08
CA LEU A 83 -10.85 -35.52 -3.20
C LEU A 83 -9.40 -35.14 -2.89
N ARG A 84 -8.57 -36.12 -2.51
CA ARG A 84 -7.15 -35.93 -2.23
C ARG A 84 -6.42 -35.30 -3.42
N ASP A 85 -6.62 -35.88 -4.61
CA ASP A 85 -5.93 -35.44 -5.83
C ASP A 85 -6.35 -34.01 -6.21
N ARG A 86 -7.60 -33.64 -5.96
CA ARG A 86 -8.12 -32.29 -6.16
C ARG A 86 -7.50 -31.28 -5.18
N VAL A 87 -7.47 -31.60 -3.89
CA VAL A 87 -6.85 -30.78 -2.86
C VAL A 87 -5.35 -30.59 -3.16
N LEU A 88 -4.65 -31.66 -3.51
CA LEU A 88 -3.24 -31.60 -3.90
C LEU A 88 -3.04 -30.74 -5.15
N GLY A 89 -3.90 -30.87 -6.16
CA GLY A 89 -3.84 -30.04 -7.37
C GLY A 89 -4.03 -28.54 -7.06
N ILE A 90 -4.98 -28.18 -6.20
CA ILE A 90 -5.20 -26.79 -5.77
C ILE A 90 -3.98 -26.26 -5.01
N LEU A 91 -3.46 -27.03 -4.05
CA LEU A 91 -2.28 -26.64 -3.28
C LEU A 91 -1.04 -26.47 -4.16
N LEU A 92 -0.82 -27.40 -5.10
CA LEU A 92 0.26 -27.31 -6.07
C LEU A 92 0.10 -26.09 -6.98
N GLY A 93 -1.11 -25.81 -7.48
CA GLY A 93 -1.41 -24.62 -8.28
C GLY A 93 -1.13 -23.31 -7.51
N VAL A 94 -1.56 -23.24 -6.25
CA VAL A 94 -1.28 -22.09 -5.38
C VAL A 94 0.22 -21.94 -5.12
N LEU A 95 0.94 -23.06 -4.89
CA LEU A 95 2.38 -23.05 -4.67
C LEU A 95 3.12 -22.54 -5.91
N VAL A 96 2.85 -23.12 -7.08
CA VAL A 96 3.45 -22.72 -8.36
C VAL A 96 3.15 -21.25 -8.68
N SER A 97 1.88 -20.84 -8.58
CA SER A 97 1.49 -19.43 -8.78
C SER A 97 2.21 -18.49 -7.82
N SER A 98 2.39 -18.91 -6.56
CA SER A 98 3.12 -18.11 -5.56
C SER A 98 4.61 -17.98 -5.90
N ILE A 99 5.24 -19.06 -6.37
CA ILE A 99 6.64 -19.06 -6.81
C ILE A 99 6.81 -18.13 -8.02
N VAL A 100 5.94 -18.27 -9.02
CA VAL A 100 5.95 -17.42 -10.22
C VAL A 100 5.80 -15.95 -9.85
N HIS A 101 4.82 -15.62 -9.01
CA HIS A 101 4.58 -14.23 -8.58
C HIS A 101 5.72 -13.66 -7.74
N LEU A 102 6.39 -14.51 -6.93
CA LEU A 102 7.47 -14.05 -6.05
C LEU A 102 8.80 -13.87 -6.81
N TYR A 103 9.08 -14.74 -7.79
CA TYR A 103 10.39 -14.82 -8.43
C TYR A 103 10.42 -14.37 -9.89
N LEU A 104 9.37 -14.67 -10.69
CA LEU A 104 9.34 -14.33 -12.11
C LEU A 104 8.64 -13.00 -12.39
N TRP A 105 7.62 -12.64 -11.58
CA TRP A 105 6.84 -11.42 -11.82
C TRP A 105 6.58 -10.68 -10.50
N PRO A 106 7.63 -10.20 -9.82
CA PRO A 106 7.45 -9.40 -8.62
C PRO A 106 6.82 -8.06 -8.99
N ASP A 107 5.64 -7.78 -8.44
CA ASP A 107 4.95 -6.51 -8.59
C ASP A 107 5.27 -5.64 -7.37
N SER A 108 5.78 -4.43 -7.61
CA SER A 108 6.10 -3.45 -6.57
C SER A 108 5.25 -2.21 -6.71
N GLU A 109 4.66 -1.77 -5.61
CA GLU A 109 3.89 -0.52 -5.54
C GLU A 109 4.78 0.72 -5.30
N ALA A 110 6.10 0.52 -5.10
CA ALA A 110 7.04 1.62 -4.82
C ALA A 110 7.09 2.70 -5.92
N PRO A 111 7.11 2.39 -7.24
CA PRO A 111 7.06 3.41 -8.27
C PRO A 111 5.75 4.22 -8.26
N GLN A 112 4.63 3.56 -7.95
CA GLN A 112 3.33 4.24 -7.82
C GLN A 112 3.35 5.22 -6.65
N LEU A 113 3.96 4.83 -5.51
CA LEU A 113 4.11 5.71 -4.36
C LEU A 113 4.96 6.93 -4.71
N LYS A 114 6.08 6.75 -5.42
CA LYS A 114 6.92 7.86 -5.91
C LYS A 114 6.10 8.87 -6.72
N THR A 115 5.35 8.39 -7.71
CA THR A 115 4.48 9.24 -8.54
C THR A 115 3.40 9.94 -7.73
N ARG A 116 2.79 9.25 -6.76
CA ARG A 116 1.78 9.84 -5.87
C ARG A 116 2.37 10.90 -4.94
N LEU A 117 3.57 10.70 -4.41
CA LEU A 117 4.27 11.71 -3.61
C LEU A 117 4.57 12.96 -4.44
N ALA A 118 5.04 12.81 -5.67
CA ALA A 118 5.22 13.96 -6.57
C ALA A 118 3.90 14.71 -6.84
N ALA A 119 2.82 13.97 -7.10
CA ALA A 119 1.49 14.55 -7.27
C ALA A 119 0.97 15.25 -6.00
N LEU A 120 1.26 14.69 -4.81
CA LEU A 120 0.92 15.30 -3.52
C LEU A 120 1.60 16.66 -3.34
N TYR A 121 2.89 16.76 -3.67
CA TYR A 121 3.63 18.01 -3.60
C TYR A 121 3.13 19.06 -4.60
N ARG A 122 2.71 18.64 -5.81
CA ARG A 122 2.04 19.56 -6.75
C ARG A 122 0.71 20.09 -6.20
N ARG A 123 -0.12 19.22 -5.63
CA ARG A 123 -1.38 19.62 -4.99
C ARG A 123 -1.16 20.55 -3.81
N LEU A 124 -0.14 20.26 -3.00
CA LEU A 124 0.24 21.14 -1.89
C LEU A 124 0.67 22.52 -2.41
N ALA A 125 1.47 22.56 -3.48
CA ALA A 125 1.84 23.82 -4.15
C ALA A 125 0.62 24.59 -4.67
N ASP A 126 -0.35 23.89 -5.27
CA ASP A 126 -1.58 24.51 -5.75
C ASP A 126 -2.44 25.05 -4.60
N CYS A 127 -2.48 24.35 -3.47
CA CYS A 127 -3.13 24.85 -2.25
C CYS A 127 -2.42 26.10 -1.69
N LEU A 128 -1.09 26.17 -1.75
CA LEU A 128 -0.33 27.36 -1.30
C LEU A 128 -0.55 28.57 -2.23
N ALA A 129 -0.63 28.32 -3.53
CA ALA A 129 -0.86 29.37 -4.53
C ALA A 129 -2.31 29.85 -4.58
N ALA A 130 -3.27 29.05 -4.07
CA ALA A 130 -4.68 29.40 -4.09
C ALA A 130 -5.02 30.56 -3.14
N PRO A 131 -5.97 31.43 -3.51
CA PRO A 131 -6.50 32.44 -2.58
C PRO A 131 -7.17 31.76 -1.37
N LYS A 132 -7.18 32.45 -0.22
CA LYS A 132 -7.62 31.91 1.08
C LYS A 132 -9.01 31.25 1.04
N GLU A 133 -9.92 31.82 0.25
CA GLU A 133 -11.31 31.39 0.15
C GLU A 133 -11.52 30.15 -0.77
N ALA A 134 -10.52 29.79 -1.57
CA ALA A 134 -10.61 28.77 -2.61
C ALA A 134 -9.63 27.60 -2.41
N VAL A 135 -9.15 27.37 -1.19
CA VAL A 135 -8.18 26.28 -0.93
C VAL A 135 -8.83 24.92 -1.08
N PRO A 136 -8.37 24.06 -1.98
CA PRO A 136 -8.94 22.73 -2.19
C PRO A 136 -8.44 21.70 -1.13
N LEU A 137 -8.89 21.83 0.11
CA LEU A 137 -8.44 20.99 1.23
C LEU A 137 -8.87 19.53 1.07
N ALA A 138 -10.09 19.25 0.59
CA ALA A 138 -10.58 17.88 0.48
C ALA A 138 -9.73 17.01 -0.46
N PRO A 139 -9.38 17.43 -1.69
CA PRO A 139 -8.46 16.69 -2.54
C PRO A 139 -7.06 16.49 -1.94
N LEU A 140 -6.59 17.44 -1.15
CA LEU A 140 -5.29 17.33 -0.47
C LEU A 140 -5.33 16.27 0.63
N LEU A 141 -6.36 16.28 1.49
CA LEU A 141 -6.53 15.28 2.56
C LEU A 141 -6.65 13.86 2.00
N VAL A 142 -7.44 13.68 0.92
CA VAL A 142 -7.53 12.38 0.23
C VAL A 142 -6.16 11.95 -0.27
N ALA A 143 -5.37 12.86 -0.87
CA ALA A 143 -4.04 12.53 -1.37
C ALA A 143 -3.07 12.12 -0.24
N PHE A 144 -3.15 12.72 0.94
CA PHE A 144 -2.39 12.30 2.13
C PHE A 144 -2.78 10.89 2.56
N THR A 145 -4.07 10.64 2.78
CA THR A 145 -4.60 9.33 3.20
C THR A 145 -4.23 8.22 2.22
N ASP A 146 -4.38 8.46 0.92
CA ASP A 146 -4.01 7.50 -0.13
C ASP A 146 -2.50 7.22 -0.16
N SER A 147 -1.68 8.25 0.04
CA SER A 147 -0.22 8.12 0.06
C SER A 147 0.25 7.36 1.29
N GLU A 148 -0.37 7.58 2.44
CA GLU A 148 -0.10 6.85 3.68
C GLU A 148 -0.48 5.36 3.55
N ALA A 149 -1.68 5.08 3.05
CA ALA A 149 -2.14 3.71 2.81
C ALA A 149 -1.20 2.96 1.85
N LEU A 150 -0.75 3.63 0.77
CA LEU A 150 0.19 3.06 -0.18
C LEU A 150 1.58 2.86 0.44
N LEU A 151 2.07 3.80 1.25
CA LEU A 151 3.33 3.67 1.99
C LEU A 151 3.32 2.44 2.91
N HIS A 152 2.21 2.18 3.60
CA HIS A 152 2.05 0.98 4.41
C HIS A 152 2.15 -0.30 3.59
N ARG A 153 1.57 -0.33 2.38
CA ARG A 153 1.65 -1.48 1.47
C ARG A 153 3.08 -1.70 0.96
N VAL A 154 3.74 -0.64 0.50
CA VAL A 154 5.15 -0.70 0.04
C VAL A 154 6.08 -1.20 1.15
N ARG A 155 5.90 -0.76 2.38
CA ARG A 155 6.70 -1.24 3.54
C ARG A 155 6.45 -2.70 3.88
N ALA A 156 5.29 -3.23 3.55
CA ALA A 156 4.95 -4.63 3.75
C ALA A 156 5.47 -5.55 2.62
N GLU A 157 6.02 -4.97 1.53
CA GLU A 157 6.66 -5.74 0.47
C GLU A 157 7.93 -6.43 0.98
N PRO A 158 8.20 -7.68 0.55
CA PRO A 158 9.40 -8.39 0.93
C PRO A 158 10.63 -7.77 0.24
N LEU A 159 11.25 -6.80 0.88
CA LEU A 159 12.41 -6.04 0.39
C LEU A 159 13.70 -6.88 0.22
N GLY A 160 13.68 -8.17 0.49
CA GLY A 160 14.84 -9.05 0.49
C GLY A 160 14.99 -9.99 -0.70
N THR A 161 14.04 -10.04 -1.60
CA THR A 161 14.05 -11.00 -2.70
C THR A 161 14.96 -10.50 -3.83
N TYR A 162 15.88 -11.35 -4.31
CA TYR A 162 16.84 -11.06 -5.38
C TYR A 162 16.21 -10.60 -6.70
N ALA A 163 14.92 -10.79 -6.86
CA ALA A 163 14.13 -10.44 -8.04
C ALA A 163 13.34 -9.13 -7.91
N HIS A 164 13.67 -8.24 -6.95
CA HIS A 164 12.96 -6.97 -6.85
C HIS A 164 13.30 -6.12 -8.09
N PRO A 165 12.32 -5.74 -8.94
CA PRO A 165 12.58 -5.02 -10.20
C PRO A 165 13.10 -3.60 -9.98
N TRP A 166 13.01 -3.09 -8.73
CA TRP A 166 13.39 -1.74 -8.34
C TRP A 166 14.32 -1.74 -7.12
N PRO A 167 15.59 -2.20 -7.25
CA PRO A 167 16.53 -2.21 -6.13
C PRO A 167 16.79 -0.80 -5.58
N GLN A 168 16.66 0.23 -6.42
CA GLN A 168 16.81 1.65 -6.04
C GLN A 168 15.72 2.11 -5.07
N ALA A 169 14.53 1.53 -5.10
CA ALA A 169 13.42 1.91 -4.23
C ALA A 169 13.73 1.74 -2.72
N LYS A 170 14.72 0.90 -2.38
CA LYS A 170 15.20 0.76 -0.98
C LYS A 170 15.82 2.05 -0.44
N GLY A 171 16.38 2.87 -1.33
CA GLY A 171 17.01 4.13 -1.00
C GLY A 171 16.09 5.33 -0.97
N TRP A 172 14.88 5.20 -1.52
CA TRP A 172 14.00 6.35 -1.62
C TRP A 172 13.45 6.78 -0.25
N PRO A 173 13.51 8.09 0.09
CA PRO A 173 13.11 8.61 1.40
C PRO A 173 11.59 8.81 1.51
N MET A 174 10.78 7.83 1.07
CA MET A 174 9.33 7.94 0.93
C MET A 174 8.63 8.38 2.21
N ARG A 175 9.01 7.81 3.36
CA ARG A 175 8.41 8.15 4.66
C ARG A 175 8.77 9.58 5.09
N ALA A 176 10.03 9.96 4.93
CA ALA A 176 10.48 11.30 5.27
C ALA A 176 9.82 12.34 4.36
N THR A 177 9.68 12.03 3.06
CA THR A 177 8.98 12.87 2.09
C THR A 177 7.51 13.09 2.47
N LEU A 178 6.79 12.03 2.86
CA LEU A 178 5.39 12.16 3.29
C LEU A 178 5.26 12.98 4.58
N ALA A 179 6.07 12.67 5.60
CA ALA A 179 6.06 13.40 6.87
C ALA A 179 6.41 14.89 6.68
N GLN A 180 7.34 15.18 5.77
CA GLN A 180 7.71 16.56 5.45
C GLN A 180 6.59 17.31 4.73
N ALA A 181 5.83 16.64 3.85
CA ALA A 181 4.67 17.24 3.21
C ALA A 181 3.57 17.62 4.22
N GLU A 182 3.31 16.78 5.22
CA GLU A 182 2.36 17.05 6.31
C GLU A 182 2.80 18.27 7.14
N GLU A 183 4.08 18.33 7.51
CA GLU A 183 4.63 19.43 8.27
C GLU A 183 4.56 20.76 7.50
N ILE A 184 4.91 20.76 6.20
CA ILE A 184 4.79 21.93 5.34
C ILE A 184 3.33 22.35 5.20
N ALA A 185 2.39 21.43 5.03
CA ALA A 185 0.96 21.73 4.95
C ALA A 185 0.48 22.46 6.21
N ARG A 186 0.83 21.93 7.39
CA ARG A 186 0.48 22.50 8.69
C ARG A 186 1.07 23.90 8.90
N LEU A 187 2.38 24.06 8.62
CA LEU A 187 3.07 25.33 8.80
C LEU A 187 2.60 26.39 7.81
N SER A 188 2.31 26.00 6.58
CA SER A 188 1.82 26.90 5.54
C SER A 188 0.45 27.49 5.85
N GLU A 189 -0.44 26.70 6.48
CA GLU A 189 -1.72 27.20 6.93
C GLU A 189 -1.56 28.21 8.09
N GLY A 190 -0.70 27.91 9.07
CA GLY A 190 -0.35 28.85 10.13
C GLY A 190 0.26 30.14 9.58
N TYR A 191 1.15 30.02 8.60
CA TYR A 191 1.75 31.19 7.92
C TYR A 191 0.69 32.04 7.22
N ARG A 192 -0.23 31.42 6.46
CA ARG A 192 -1.30 32.08 5.71
C ARG A 192 -2.23 32.89 6.60
N LEU A 193 -2.55 32.36 7.79
CA LEU A 193 -3.43 33.04 8.76
C LEU A 193 -2.79 34.33 9.30
N ASN A 194 -1.46 34.42 9.32
CA ASN A 194 -0.68 35.53 9.87
C ASN A 194 0.06 36.34 8.78
N ALA A 195 -0.15 36.05 7.51
CA ALA A 195 0.51 36.72 6.40
C ALA A 195 -0.08 38.12 6.15
N ALA A 196 0.76 39.06 5.80
CA ALA A 196 0.35 40.40 5.36
C ALA A 196 -0.36 40.31 3.98
N PRO A 197 -1.32 41.21 3.69
CA PRO A 197 -1.91 41.28 2.37
C PRO A 197 -0.84 41.49 1.28
N GLY A 198 -0.84 40.61 0.26
CA GLY A 198 0.09 40.67 -0.86
C GLY A 198 1.47 40.04 -0.60
N ASP A 199 1.66 39.29 0.49
CA ASP A 199 2.91 38.57 0.75
C ASP A 199 3.18 37.49 -0.31
N PRO A 200 4.29 37.58 -1.08
CA PRO A 200 4.60 36.65 -2.14
C PRO A 200 5.22 35.33 -1.63
N THR A 201 5.40 35.17 -0.32
CA THR A 201 6.13 34.03 0.26
C THR A 201 5.48 32.71 -0.08
N LEU A 202 4.15 32.58 0.07
CA LEU A 202 3.45 31.33 -0.25
C LEU A 202 3.53 30.97 -1.73
N ALA A 203 3.50 31.96 -2.63
CA ALA A 203 3.67 31.72 -4.07
C ALA A 203 5.09 31.19 -4.38
N ARG A 204 6.13 31.74 -3.73
CA ARG A 204 7.50 31.23 -3.85
C ARG A 204 7.66 29.84 -3.26
N CYS A 205 7.04 29.56 -2.12
CA CYS A 205 6.99 28.21 -1.55
C CYS A 205 6.32 27.22 -2.53
N ALA A 206 5.19 27.60 -3.15
CA ALA A 206 4.51 26.79 -4.13
C ALA A 206 5.41 26.42 -5.31
N GLU A 207 6.15 27.40 -5.84
CA GLU A 207 7.09 27.16 -6.94
C GLU A 207 8.22 26.20 -6.53
N GLN A 208 8.78 26.36 -5.32
CA GLN A 208 9.78 25.44 -4.79
C GLN A 208 9.25 24.02 -4.65
N LEU A 209 8.01 23.85 -4.19
CA LEU A 209 7.39 22.52 -4.06
C LEU A 209 7.10 21.88 -5.41
N ARG A 210 6.75 22.66 -6.45
CA ARG A 210 6.60 22.12 -7.83
C ARG A 210 7.94 21.62 -8.36
N ARG A 211 9.02 22.38 -8.19
CA ARG A 211 10.37 21.94 -8.55
C ARG A 211 10.79 20.69 -7.76
N TYR A 212 10.42 20.61 -6.49
CA TYR A 212 10.69 19.43 -5.69
C TYR A 212 9.92 18.21 -6.20
N ALA A 213 8.66 18.36 -6.62
CA ALA A 213 7.89 17.27 -7.24
C ALA A 213 8.56 16.73 -8.51
N GLU A 214 9.13 17.59 -9.35
CA GLU A 214 9.91 17.18 -10.53
C GLU A 214 11.15 16.38 -10.14
N ARG A 215 11.84 16.78 -9.06
CA ARG A 215 13.00 16.05 -8.53
C ARG A 215 12.64 14.67 -8.01
N ILE A 216 11.50 14.53 -7.34
CA ILE A 216 11.00 13.20 -6.93
C ILE A 216 10.88 12.29 -8.16
N GLU A 217 10.32 12.79 -9.25
CA GLU A 217 10.16 12.00 -10.49
C GLU A 217 11.48 11.66 -11.15
N GLN A 218 12.43 12.60 -11.17
CA GLN A 218 13.75 12.45 -11.80
C GLN A 218 14.79 11.77 -10.92
N GLU A 219 14.48 11.50 -9.64
CA GLU A 219 15.43 10.98 -8.65
C GLU A 219 16.68 11.87 -8.52
N ALA A 220 16.47 13.19 -8.58
CA ALA A 220 17.54 14.17 -8.59
C ALA A 220 17.83 14.73 -7.19
N THR A 221 19.11 15.07 -6.99
CA THR A 221 19.60 15.72 -5.77
C THR A 221 18.94 17.10 -5.59
N ALA A 222 18.54 17.42 -4.37
CA ALA A 222 18.01 18.72 -4.04
C ALA A 222 19.15 19.75 -3.98
N PRO A 223 19.19 20.83 -4.80
CA PRO A 223 20.01 21.99 -4.49
C PRO A 223 19.42 22.63 -3.23
N GLY A 224 20.27 22.93 -2.28
CA GLY A 224 19.93 23.64 -1.04
C GLY A 224 19.52 25.09 -1.33
N GLU A 225 18.37 25.28 -1.95
CA GLU A 225 17.83 26.61 -2.24
C GLU A 225 17.22 27.16 -0.94
N GLN A 226 17.91 28.13 -0.33
CA GLN A 226 17.41 28.85 0.84
C GLN A 226 16.34 29.83 0.38
N LEU A 227 15.10 29.58 0.77
CA LEU A 227 14.00 30.50 0.53
C LEU A 227 14.09 31.68 1.53
N SER A 228 14.07 32.90 1.04
CA SER A 228 13.88 34.08 1.89
C SER A 228 12.40 34.15 2.29
N VAL A 229 12.11 33.80 3.52
CA VAL A 229 10.79 33.86 4.14
C VAL A 229 10.70 35.09 5.01
N ASP A 230 9.52 35.72 5.14
CA ASP A 230 9.34 36.81 6.08
C ASP A 230 9.48 36.30 7.52
N LEU A 231 10.58 36.67 8.18
CA LEU A 231 10.89 36.26 9.54
C LEU A 231 10.02 36.96 10.61
N ARG A 232 9.22 37.97 10.22
CA ARG A 232 8.25 38.62 11.12
C ARG A 232 7.01 37.75 11.33
N ASN A 233 6.68 36.89 10.39
CA ASN A 233 5.61 35.93 10.58
C ASN A 233 6.07 34.82 11.55
N PRO A 234 5.30 34.49 12.62
CA PRO A 234 5.72 33.53 13.64
C PRO A 234 5.95 32.13 13.08
N PHE A 235 5.34 31.77 11.96
CA PHE A 235 5.54 30.50 11.26
C PHE A 235 6.64 30.55 10.19
N GLY A 236 7.16 31.72 9.86
CA GLY A 236 8.17 31.91 8.82
C GLY A 236 9.44 31.10 9.02
N PRO A 237 10.13 31.22 10.17
CA PRO A 237 11.35 30.45 10.42
C PRO A 237 11.13 28.92 10.35
N ALA A 238 10.02 28.43 10.91
CA ALA A 238 9.69 27.01 10.89
C ALA A 238 9.38 26.50 9.47
N LEU A 239 8.66 27.29 8.68
CA LEU A 239 8.36 26.97 7.29
C LEU A 239 9.63 26.94 6.43
N ALA A 240 10.53 27.91 6.62
CA ALA A 240 11.83 27.92 5.93
C ALA A 240 12.67 26.71 6.28
N ALA A 241 12.74 26.34 7.57
CA ALA A 241 13.44 25.16 8.03
C ALA A 241 12.83 23.86 7.44
N ALA A 242 11.50 23.77 7.40
CA ALA A 242 10.81 22.63 6.81
C ALA A 242 11.10 22.49 5.31
N LEU A 243 11.13 23.58 4.56
CA LEU A 243 11.48 23.57 3.14
C LEU A 243 12.97 23.24 2.90
N ALA A 244 13.86 23.67 3.78
CA ALA A 244 15.28 23.32 3.71
C ALA A 244 15.56 21.85 4.07
N ALA A 245 14.69 21.22 4.86
CA ALA A 245 14.78 19.81 5.28
C ALA A 245 14.10 18.84 4.31
N LEU A 246 13.75 19.25 3.09
CA LEU A 246 13.19 18.37 2.07
C LEU A 246 14.16 17.21 1.76
N PRO A 247 13.68 15.95 1.81
CA PRO A 247 14.53 14.78 1.60
C PRO A 247 15.16 14.72 0.22
N ASP A 248 16.41 14.25 0.15
CA ASP A 248 17.14 14.11 -1.10
C ASP A 248 16.78 12.76 -1.76
N TRP A 249 16.39 12.79 -3.04
CA TRP A 249 16.06 11.61 -3.84
C TRP A 249 17.23 11.10 -4.69
N GLY A 250 18.31 11.90 -4.81
CA GLY A 250 19.52 11.54 -5.56
C GLY A 250 20.55 10.75 -4.76
N GLN A 251 20.40 10.65 -3.44
CA GLN A 251 21.32 9.90 -2.60
C GLN A 251 20.90 8.44 -2.47
N THR A 252 21.70 7.54 -2.99
CA THR A 252 21.58 6.10 -2.73
C THR A 252 22.13 5.83 -1.33
N PRO A 253 21.36 5.38 -0.33
CA PRO A 253 21.88 5.12 1.01
C PRO A 253 22.67 3.80 1.04
N ILE A 254 23.88 3.78 0.52
CA ILE A 254 24.78 2.62 0.60
C ILE A 254 25.74 2.70 1.80
N ALA A 255 25.86 3.86 2.48
CA ALA A 255 26.98 4.08 3.39
C ALA A 255 26.69 4.07 4.90
N THR A 256 25.44 4.16 5.36
CA THR A 256 25.18 4.44 6.78
C THR A 256 24.93 3.20 7.65
N GLU A 257 24.54 2.05 7.07
CA GLU A 257 24.30 0.82 7.86
C GLU A 257 25.56 -0.01 8.13
N GLN A 258 26.63 0.15 7.36
CA GLN A 258 27.89 -0.56 7.61
C GLN A 258 28.76 0.11 8.68
N GLN A 259 28.61 1.40 8.93
CA GLN A 259 29.36 2.09 9.98
C GLN A 259 28.78 1.88 11.38
N ALA A 260 27.49 1.58 11.51
CA ALA A 260 26.86 1.29 12.82
C ALA A 260 27.10 -0.15 13.32
N LYS A 261 27.67 -1.04 12.49
CA LYS A 261 28.02 -2.42 12.88
C LYS A 261 29.49 -2.61 13.21
N THR A 262 30.31 -1.56 13.09
CA THR A 262 31.75 -1.60 13.39
C THR A 262 32.19 -0.64 14.49
N SER A 263 31.24 -0.07 15.24
CA SER A 263 31.55 0.72 16.47
C SER A 263 31.04 0.01 17.70
#